data_07ad6b1e86fe1eb813579f173202cd0b
#
_entry.id   07ad6b1e86fe1eb813579f173202cd0b
#
_cell.length_a   1.000
_cell.length_b   1.000
_cell.length_c   1.000
_cell.angle_alpha   90.00
_cell.angle_beta   90.00
_cell.angle_gamma   90.00
#
_symmetry.space_group_name_H-M   'P 1'
#
loop_
_entity.id
_entity.type
_entity.pdbx_description
1 polymer ?
#
loop_
_entity_poly.entity_id
_entity_poly.type
_entity_poly.pdbx_seq_one_letter_code
_entity_poly.pdbx_strand_id
1 'polypeptide(L)'
;MNIFESNLQPMRYFAMKAKEKLAKWEQGIPEGLSTGFKSLDPYLMLEPDTYTIIAARPSMGKTALGMQIIRNVAQDLQASNEKGVCAVFSAEMSGRQLAIRMASEMCGINSHMLRLGKGSSDSFTKVKNQLDEIESLPIWIDD
;
A
#
# COMPACT_ATOMS: atom_id res chain seq x y z
N MET A 1 -4.03 -0.98 -36.33
CA MET A 1 -4.19 -1.29 -34.93
C MET A 1 -5.68 -1.12 -34.59
N ASN A 2 -6.42 -2.24 -34.54
CA ASN A 2 -7.88 -2.23 -34.34
C ASN A 2 -8.20 -1.90 -32.88
N ILE A 3 -8.72 -0.71 -32.61
CA ILE A 3 -9.04 -0.19 -31.29
C ILE A 3 -10.36 -0.78 -30.71
N PHE A 4 -10.98 -1.72 -31.43
CA PHE A 4 -12.29 -2.32 -31.10
C PHE A 4 -12.24 -3.86 -31.05
N GLU A 5 -11.22 -4.47 -30.45
CA GLU A 5 -11.41 -5.84 -30.01
C GLU A 5 -12.31 -5.82 -28.77
N SER A 6 -13.59 -6.11 -28.96
CA SER A 6 -14.54 -6.19 -27.85
C SER A 6 -14.15 -7.39 -26.97
N ASN A 7 -13.83 -7.14 -25.71
CA ASN A 7 -13.58 -8.17 -24.70
C ASN A 7 -14.87 -8.87 -24.23
N LEU A 8 -15.88 -8.96 -25.11
CA LEU A 8 -17.14 -9.63 -24.81
C LEU A 8 -16.90 -11.12 -24.61
N GLN A 9 -17.16 -11.60 -23.40
CA GLN A 9 -17.11 -13.00 -23.03
C GLN A 9 -18.53 -13.49 -22.65
N PRO A 10 -18.86 -14.75 -22.97
CA PRO A 10 -20.16 -15.31 -22.62
C PRO A 10 -20.29 -15.47 -21.10
N MET A 11 -21.50 -15.35 -20.55
CA MET A 11 -21.77 -15.50 -19.11
C MET A 11 -21.20 -16.79 -18.52
N ARG A 12 -21.18 -17.89 -19.28
CA ARG A 12 -20.58 -19.15 -18.84
C ARG A 12 -19.12 -19.01 -18.41
N TYR A 13 -18.33 -18.13 -19.06
CA TYR A 13 -16.94 -17.85 -18.71
C TYR A 13 -16.84 -17.20 -17.33
N PHE A 14 -17.68 -16.21 -17.07
CA PHE A 14 -17.72 -15.54 -15.76
C PHE A 14 -18.27 -16.44 -14.66
N ALA A 15 -19.30 -17.26 -14.98
CA ALA A 15 -19.85 -18.24 -14.04
C ALA A 15 -18.81 -19.30 -13.61
N MET A 16 -17.95 -19.73 -14.52
CA MET A 16 -16.85 -20.65 -14.20
C MET A 16 -15.85 -19.98 -13.26
N LYS A 17 -15.40 -18.77 -13.56
CA LYS A 17 -14.50 -18.01 -12.69
C LYS A 17 -15.10 -17.73 -11.31
N ALA A 18 -16.40 -17.42 -11.26
CA ALA A 18 -17.10 -17.21 -9.99
C ALA A 18 -17.13 -18.48 -9.12
N LYS A 19 -17.31 -19.65 -9.73
CA LYS A 19 -17.24 -20.94 -9.00
C LYS A 19 -15.85 -21.21 -8.42
N GLU A 20 -14.79 -20.93 -9.17
CA GLU A 20 -13.40 -21.06 -8.69
C GLU A 20 -13.14 -20.12 -7.50
N LYS A 21 -13.67 -18.90 -7.56
CA LYS A 21 -13.58 -17.90 -6.51
C LYS A 21 -14.33 -18.37 -5.24
N LEU A 22 -15.56 -18.84 -5.39
CA LEU A 22 -16.36 -19.36 -4.29
C LEU A 22 -15.67 -20.56 -3.59
N ALA A 23 -15.04 -21.46 -4.36
CA ALA A 23 -14.31 -22.58 -3.80
C ALA A 23 -13.11 -22.14 -2.93
N LYS A 24 -12.45 -21.02 -3.26
CA LYS A 24 -11.41 -20.44 -2.43
C LYS A 24 -11.97 -19.83 -1.13
N TRP A 25 -13.08 -19.11 -1.22
CA TRP A 25 -13.76 -18.54 -0.06
C TRP A 25 -14.27 -19.62 0.91
N GLU A 26 -14.78 -20.71 0.39
CA GLU A 26 -15.21 -21.89 1.18
C GLU A 26 -14.03 -22.51 1.97
N GLN A 27 -12.81 -22.40 1.45
CA GLN A 27 -11.57 -22.81 2.13
C GLN A 27 -11.03 -21.74 3.09
N GLY A 28 -11.74 -20.62 3.28
CA GLY A 28 -11.30 -19.51 4.13
C GLY A 28 -10.19 -18.64 3.55
N ILE A 29 -9.95 -18.73 2.22
CA ILE A 29 -8.96 -17.90 1.51
C ILE A 29 -9.68 -16.63 1.06
N PRO A 30 -9.42 -15.45 1.70
CA PRO A 30 -10.06 -14.22 1.31
C PRO A 30 -9.55 -13.76 -0.05
N GLU A 31 -10.34 -12.95 -0.73
CA GLU A 31 -9.91 -12.27 -1.94
C GLU A 31 -9.39 -10.87 -1.59
N GLY A 32 -8.28 -10.52 -2.22
CA GLY A 32 -7.65 -9.22 -2.03
C GLY A 32 -6.52 -9.23 -1.02
N LEU A 33 -5.85 -8.09 -0.94
CA LEU A 33 -4.72 -7.88 -0.05
C LEU A 33 -5.22 -7.24 1.25
N SER A 34 -4.63 -7.64 2.36
CA SER A 34 -4.85 -7.02 3.67
C SER A 34 -4.35 -5.56 3.66
N THR A 35 -5.07 -4.67 4.31
CA THR A 35 -4.57 -3.31 4.58
C THR A 35 -3.49 -3.29 5.67
N GLY A 36 -3.33 -4.40 6.40
CA GLY A 36 -2.48 -4.51 7.59
C GLY A 36 -3.13 -3.95 8.86
N PHE A 37 -4.35 -3.44 8.78
CA PHE A 37 -5.13 -2.96 9.93
C PHE A 37 -6.19 -3.97 10.30
N LYS A 38 -5.96 -4.76 11.36
CA LYS A 38 -6.88 -5.82 11.82
C LYS A 38 -8.31 -5.35 12.08
N SER A 39 -8.49 -4.08 12.43
CA SER A 39 -9.81 -3.47 12.65
C SER A 39 -10.49 -3.05 11.34
N LEU A 40 -9.75 -2.86 10.27
CA LEU A 40 -10.24 -2.41 8.98
C LEU A 40 -10.47 -3.59 8.02
N ASP A 41 -9.59 -4.57 8.02
CA ASP A 41 -9.61 -5.71 7.10
C ASP A 41 -10.96 -6.48 7.06
N PRO A 42 -11.72 -6.64 8.17
CA PRO A 42 -13.03 -7.27 8.10
C PRO A 42 -14.06 -6.52 7.25
N TYR A 43 -13.81 -5.24 6.99
CA TYR A 43 -14.71 -4.36 6.24
C TYR A 43 -14.15 -3.91 4.90
N LEU A 44 -12.83 -3.99 4.73
CA LEU A 44 -12.11 -3.50 3.56
C LEU A 44 -10.89 -4.37 3.25
N MET A 45 -11.02 -5.20 2.21
CA MET A 45 -9.88 -5.84 1.56
C MET A 45 -9.57 -5.08 0.25
N LEU A 46 -8.30 -5.04 -0.13
CA LEU A 46 -7.89 -4.43 -1.40
C LEU A 46 -8.05 -5.45 -2.51
N GLU A 47 -9.25 -5.51 -3.09
CA GLU A 47 -9.60 -6.48 -4.11
C GLU A 47 -9.02 -6.09 -5.48
N PRO A 48 -8.67 -7.08 -6.35
CA PRO A 48 -8.29 -6.82 -7.73
C PRO A 48 -9.40 -6.08 -8.50
N ASP A 49 -9.00 -5.24 -9.44
CA ASP A 49 -9.89 -4.50 -10.34
C ASP A 49 -10.89 -3.56 -9.62
N THR A 50 -10.61 -3.18 -8.38
CA THR A 50 -11.43 -2.24 -7.61
C THR A 50 -10.71 -0.95 -7.29
N TYR A 51 -11.48 0.08 -6.94
CA TYR A 51 -10.97 1.36 -6.46
C TYR A 51 -11.35 1.57 -5.00
N THR A 52 -10.36 1.84 -4.16
CA THR A 52 -10.57 2.27 -2.78
C THR A 52 -10.27 3.75 -2.65
N ILE A 53 -11.23 4.54 -2.20
CA ILE A 53 -11.09 5.99 -2.04
C ILE A 53 -10.92 6.33 -0.57
N ILE A 54 -9.77 6.95 -0.22
CA ILE A 54 -9.53 7.49 1.12
C ILE A 54 -9.79 9.00 1.06
N ALA A 55 -10.87 9.44 1.71
CA ALA A 55 -11.26 10.84 1.75
C ALA A 55 -11.17 11.41 3.18
N ALA A 56 -10.58 12.58 3.33
CA ALA A 56 -10.49 13.28 4.60
C ALA A 56 -10.28 14.79 4.37
N ARG A 57 -10.58 15.59 5.39
CA ARG A 57 -10.22 17.01 5.38
C ARG A 57 -8.69 17.18 5.31
N PRO A 58 -8.19 18.31 4.83
CA PRO A 58 -6.74 18.61 4.84
C PRO A 58 -6.13 18.36 6.23
N SER A 59 -4.90 17.89 6.26
CA SER A 59 -4.12 17.61 7.49
C SER A 59 -4.67 16.49 8.41
N MET A 60 -5.66 15.72 7.98
CA MET A 60 -6.22 14.60 8.77
C MET A 60 -5.48 13.26 8.58
N GLY A 61 -4.32 13.26 7.94
CA GLY A 61 -3.49 12.05 7.81
C GLY A 61 -3.81 11.13 6.62
N LYS A 62 -4.59 11.59 5.64
CA LYS A 62 -4.94 10.81 4.44
C LYS A 62 -3.73 10.15 3.77
N THR A 63 -2.69 10.92 3.47
CA THR A 63 -1.46 10.42 2.85
C THR A 63 -0.70 9.48 3.79
N ALA A 64 -0.69 9.75 5.09
CA ALA A 64 -0.05 8.87 6.07
C ALA A 64 -0.73 7.49 6.10
N LEU A 65 -2.07 7.44 6.18
CA LEU A 65 -2.82 6.18 6.13
C LEU A 65 -2.56 5.42 4.82
N GLY A 66 -2.59 6.11 3.66
CA GLY A 66 -2.30 5.48 2.37
C GLY A 66 -0.91 4.86 2.32
N MET A 67 0.11 5.59 2.80
CA MET A 67 1.49 5.09 2.84
C MET A 67 1.69 3.95 3.84
N GLN A 68 0.94 3.92 4.96
CA GLN A 68 0.95 2.78 5.88
C GLN A 68 0.37 1.52 5.22
N ILE A 69 -0.76 1.64 4.52
CA ILE A 69 -1.36 0.52 3.78
C ILE A 69 -0.36 0.00 2.74
N ILE A 70 0.23 0.89 1.93
CA ILE A 70 1.22 0.52 0.91
C ILE A 70 2.41 -0.21 1.53
N ARG A 71 2.95 0.28 2.65
CA ARG A 71 4.03 -0.38 3.37
C ARG A 71 3.63 -1.77 3.84
N ASN A 72 2.46 -1.91 4.46
CA ASN A 72 1.97 -3.19 4.96
C ASN A 72 1.83 -4.21 3.82
N VAL A 73 1.20 -3.81 2.71
CA VAL A 73 1.09 -4.64 1.50
C VAL A 73 2.46 -5.02 0.95
N ALA A 74 3.40 -4.08 0.88
CA ALA A 74 4.74 -4.35 0.37
C ALA A 74 5.52 -5.32 1.27
N GLN A 75 5.36 -5.23 2.60
CA GLN A 75 5.94 -6.17 3.56
C GLN A 75 5.33 -7.57 3.40
N ASP A 76 4.02 -7.68 3.21
CA ASP A 76 3.34 -8.97 2.98
C ASP A 76 3.79 -9.61 1.66
N LEU A 77 3.91 -8.83 0.56
CA LEU A 77 4.44 -9.31 -0.72
C LEU A 77 5.88 -9.82 -0.58
N GLN A 78 6.73 -9.11 0.16
CA GLN A 78 8.10 -9.53 0.40
C GLN A 78 8.17 -10.80 1.26
N ALA A 79 7.35 -10.89 2.31
CA ALA A 79 7.32 -12.04 3.22
C ALA A 79 6.78 -13.31 2.55
N SER A 80 5.77 -13.19 1.68
CA SER A 80 5.19 -14.31 0.92
C SER A 80 6.01 -14.69 -0.31
N ASN A 81 7.06 -13.93 -0.64
CA ASN A 81 7.84 -14.07 -1.88
C ASN A 81 6.96 -14.00 -3.14
N GLU A 82 5.86 -13.27 -3.08
CA GLU A 82 4.99 -13.03 -4.22
C GLU A 82 5.60 -11.99 -5.16
N LYS A 83 5.42 -12.23 -6.45
CA LYS A 83 5.84 -11.27 -7.48
C LYS A 83 4.81 -10.14 -7.56
N GLY A 84 5.16 -8.98 -7.03
CA GLY A 84 4.31 -7.80 -7.10
C GLY A 84 5.08 -6.56 -6.67
N VAL A 85 4.56 -5.38 -7.02
CA VAL A 85 5.09 -4.08 -6.61
C VAL A 85 3.94 -3.17 -6.21
N CYS A 86 4.19 -2.28 -5.27
CA CYS A 86 3.30 -1.18 -4.94
C CYS A 86 3.76 0.07 -5.71
N ALA A 87 2.92 0.58 -6.60
CA ALA A 87 3.20 1.82 -7.32
C ALA A 87 2.49 3.01 -6.65
N VAL A 88 3.22 4.10 -6.43
CA VAL A 88 2.73 5.35 -5.84
C VAL A 88 2.93 6.47 -6.83
N PHE A 89 1.86 7.17 -7.20
CA PHE A 89 1.90 8.37 -8.01
C PHE A 89 1.61 9.57 -7.12
N SER A 90 2.61 10.42 -6.89
CA SER A 90 2.51 11.53 -5.94
C SER A 90 2.64 12.88 -6.64
N ALA A 91 1.51 13.59 -6.77
CA ALA A 91 1.50 14.94 -7.35
C ALA A 91 1.76 16.08 -6.33
N GLU A 92 1.79 15.79 -5.03
CA GLU A 92 1.91 16.80 -3.97
C GLU A 92 3.25 16.75 -3.24
N MET A 93 3.81 15.55 -3.07
CA MET A 93 5.00 15.34 -2.26
C MET A 93 6.05 14.54 -3.01
N SER A 94 7.33 14.94 -2.89
CA SER A 94 8.41 14.16 -3.48
C SER A 94 8.58 12.79 -2.77
N GLY A 95 9.07 11.79 -3.52
CA GLY A 95 9.34 10.44 -3.01
C GLY A 95 10.26 10.45 -1.80
N ARG A 96 11.27 11.33 -1.80
CA ARG A 96 12.13 11.55 -0.63
C ARG A 96 11.35 12.01 0.60
N GLN A 97 10.37 12.90 0.44
CA GLN A 97 9.54 13.35 1.56
C GLN A 97 8.63 12.22 2.06
N LEU A 98 8.08 11.42 1.15
CA LEU A 98 7.27 10.26 1.50
C LEU A 98 8.09 9.21 2.27
N ALA A 99 9.31 8.90 1.80
CA ALA A 99 10.21 7.97 2.48
C ALA A 99 10.57 8.43 3.90
N ILE A 100 10.97 9.72 4.07
CA ILE A 100 11.27 10.26 5.40
C ILE A 100 10.05 10.22 6.32
N ARG A 101 8.84 10.52 5.81
CA ARG A 101 7.62 10.44 6.60
C ARG A 101 7.32 9.02 7.03
N MET A 102 7.40 8.07 6.12
CA MET A 102 7.19 6.64 6.41
C MET A 102 8.16 6.16 7.50
N ALA A 103 9.46 6.37 7.33
CA ALA A 103 10.47 5.96 8.31
C ALA A 103 10.30 6.65 9.66
N SER A 104 9.96 7.94 9.66
CA SER A 104 9.71 8.70 10.90
C SER A 104 8.49 8.20 11.66
N GLU A 105 7.44 7.83 10.93
CA GLU A 105 6.23 7.27 11.50
C GLU A 105 6.48 5.91 12.15
N MET A 106 7.25 5.04 11.50
CA MET A 106 7.64 3.74 12.05
C MET A 106 8.38 3.86 13.38
N CYS A 107 9.12 4.95 13.57
CA CYS A 107 9.84 5.27 14.82
C CYS A 107 8.99 6.05 15.85
N GLY A 108 7.79 6.50 15.49
CA GLY A 108 7.03 7.44 16.30
C GLY A 108 7.70 8.82 16.43
N ILE A 109 8.52 9.21 15.47
CA ILE A 109 9.30 10.46 15.49
C ILE A 109 8.63 11.50 14.58
N ASN A 110 8.55 12.74 15.05
CA ASN A 110 7.98 13.84 14.28
C ASN A 110 8.93 14.26 13.15
N SER A 111 8.59 13.93 11.90
CA SER A 111 9.39 14.27 10.72
C SER A 111 9.62 15.77 10.52
N HIS A 112 8.69 16.62 10.98
CA HIS A 112 8.86 18.08 10.91
C HIS A 112 10.01 18.56 11.79
N MET A 113 10.16 18.00 12.99
CA MET A 113 11.28 18.33 13.88
C MET A 113 12.63 17.91 13.29
N LEU A 114 12.69 16.77 12.61
CA LEU A 114 13.89 16.33 11.89
C LEU A 114 14.25 17.31 10.76
N ARG A 115 13.27 17.76 9.99
CA ARG A 115 13.49 18.75 8.91
C ARG A 115 14.03 20.08 9.41
N LEU A 116 13.69 20.47 10.62
CA LEU A 116 14.22 21.68 11.27
C LEU A 116 15.59 21.46 11.93
N GLY A 117 16.18 20.27 11.84
CA GLY A 117 17.44 19.94 12.52
C GLY A 117 17.30 19.84 14.04
N LYS A 118 16.08 19.77 14.58
CA LYS A 118 15.79 19.75 16.02
C LYS A 118 15.62 18.35 16.61
N GLY A 119 15.93 17.31 15.86
CA GLY A 119 15.96 15.93 16.35
C GLY A 119 17.21 15.66 17.19
N SER A 120 17.11 14.70 18.14
CA SER A 120 18.30 14.16 18.80
C SER A 120 19.11 13.31 17.83
N SER A 121 20.40 13.08 18.12
CA SER A 121 21.25 12.16 17.34
C SER A 121 20.64 10.77 17.24
N ASP A 122 20.06 10.26 18.34
CA ASP A 122 19.34 8.98 18.40
C ASP A 122 18.12 8.97 17.46
N SER A 123 17.35 10.06 17.41
CA SER A 123 16.21 10.18 16.49
C SER A 123 16.63 10.07 15.03
N PHE A 124 17.71 10.75 14.65
CA PHE A 124 18.24 10.65 13.29
C PHE A 124 18.74 9.24 12.97
N THR A 125 19.41 8.59 13.91
CA THR A 125 19.90 7.21 13.74
C THR A 125 18.75 6.23 13.55
N LYS A 126 17.71 6.31 14.38
CA LYS A 126 16.52 5.44 14.26
C LYS A 126 15.84 5.59 12.89
N VAL A 127 15.66 6.83 12.43
CA VAL A 127 15.01 7.06 11.13
C VAL A 127 15.89 6.57 9.98
N LYS A 128 17.21 6.71 10.05
CA LYS A 128 18.13 6.14 9.04
C LYS A 128 18.01 4.62 8.96
N ASN A 129 18.02 3.93 10.11
CA ASN A 129 17.86 2.47 10.14
C ASN A 129 16.53 2.03 9.53
N GLN A 130 15.44 2.79 9.75
CA GLN A 130 14.16 2.50 9.12
C GLN A 130 14.15 2.79 7.62
N LEU A 131 14.93 3.78 7.14
CA LEU A 131 15.11 3.99 5.71
C LEU A 131 15.80 2.79 5.05
N ASP A 132 16.80 2.19 5.71
CA ASP A 132 17.48 0.98 5.22
C ASP A 132 16.48 -0.21 5.12
N GLU A 133 15.54 -0.33 6.06
CA GLU A 133 14.50 -1.37 6.00
C GLU A 133 13.52 -1.15 4.82
N ILE A 134 13.03 0.07 4.64
CA ILE A 134 12.06 0.36 3.57
C ILE A 134 12.69 0.36 2.17
N GLU A 135 14.01 0.55 2.05
CA GLU A 135 14.75 0.48 0.78
C GLU A 135 14.58 -0.88 0.09
N SER A 136 14.45 -1.96 0.87
CA SER A 136 14.27 -3.31 0.35
C SER A 136 12.84 -3.64 -0.08
N LEU A 137 11.85 -2.81 0.27
CA LEU A 137 10.45 -3.06 -0.03
C LEU A 137 10.13 -2.82 -1.52
N PRO A 138 9.25 -3.62 -2.12
CA PRO A 138 8.84 -3.48 -3.52
C PRO A 138 7.88 -2.28 -3.71
N ILE A 139 8.34 -1.07 -3.39
CA ILE A 139 7.58 0.19 -3.52
C ILE A 139 8.25 1.05 -4.59
N TRP A 140 7.49 1.48 -5.57
CA TRP A 140 7.93 2.36 -6.64
C TRP A 140 7.17 3.68 -6.56
N ILE A 141 7.88 4.80 -6.66
CA ILE A 141 7.29 6.14 -6.53
C ILE A 141 7.61 6.95 -7.78
N ASP A 142 6.57 7.56 -8.35
CA ASP A 142 6.63 8.56 -9.41
C ASP A 142 6.18 9.91 -8.81
N ASP A 143 7.10 10.93 -8.79
CA ASP A 143 6.93 12.24 -8.12
C ASP A 143 7.33 13.45 -8.98
#